data_5d24d8cd5a4da7d2c3ec54e4ed85e48f
#
_entry.id   5d24d8cd5a4da7d2c3ec54e4ed85e48f
#
_cell.length_a   1.000
_cell.length_b   1.000
_cell.length_c   1.000
_cell.angle_alpha   90.00
_cell.angle_beta   90.00
_cell.angle_gamma   90.00
#
_symmetry.space_group_name_H-M   'P 1'
#
loop_
_entity.id
_entity.type
_entity.pdbx_description
1 polymer ?
#
loop_
_entity_poly.entity_id
_entity_poly.type
_entity_poly.pdbx_seq_one_letter_code
_entity_poly.pdbx_strand_id
1 'polypeptide(L)'
;MKTITRTVWILSLVSLFTDTASEMLYPVMPVFLESIGFSVILIGILEGIAEATAGLCKGYFGKLSDNSGKRAPFIQLGYSLSAISKPMMTFFVWPAWIFFARTVDRLGKGLRTGARDAMLSDEATPQTKGKVFGFHRSMDTFGAVLGPTAALVFLYFRPNDYKTLFLIAFL
;
A
#
# COMPACT_ATOMS: atom_id res chain seq x y z
N MET A 1 -11.17 23.96 -18.95
CA MET A 1 -10.61 22.58 -18.85
C MET A 1 -10.76 22.07 -17.42
N LYS A 2 -11.27 20.87 -17.19
CA LYS A 2 -11.35 20.28 -15.85
C LYS A 2 -9.92 19.97 -15.37
N THR A 3 -9.49 20.61 -14.31
CA THR A 3 -8.11 20.45 -13.75
C THR A 3 -7.86 19.00 -13.26
N ILE A 4 -8.90 18.31 -12.80
CA ILE A 4 -8.85 16.92 -12.36
C ILE A 4 -9.48 16.07 -13.46
N THR A 5 -8.65 15.31 -14.16
CA THR A 5 -9.08 14.41 -15.23
C THR A 5 -9.72 13.14 -14.66
N ARG A 6 -10.39 12.36 -15.52
CA ARG A 6 -10.95 11.06 -15.13
C ARG A 6 -9.85 10.09 -14.64
N THR A 7 -8.69 10.13 -15.29
CA THR A 7 -7.53 9.31 -14.90
C THR A 7 -7.06 9.64 -13.48
N VAL A 8 -6.92 10.94 -13.16
CA VAL A 8 -6.53 11.41 -11.83
C VAL A 8 -7.56 10.97 -10.79
N TRP A 9 -8.86 11.09 -11.08
CA TRP A 9 -9.91 10.62 -10.18
C TRP A 9 -9.82 9.12 -9.90
N ILE A 10 -9.69 8.30 -10.94
CA ILE A 10 -9.60 6.83 -10.80
C ILE A 10 -8.36 6.45 -9.98
N LEU A 11 -7.19 7.01 -10.32
CA LEU A 11 -5.95 6.73 -9.58
C LEU A 11 -6.05 7.13 -8.11
N SER A 12 -6.66 8.29 -7.83
CA SER A 12 -6.81 8.78 -6.46
C SER A 12 -7.79 7.93 -5.64
N LEU A 13 -8.90 7.47 -6.24
CA LEU A 13 -9.84 6.56 -5.56
C LEU A 13 -9.23 5.19 -5.30
N VAL A 14 -8.55 4.60 -6.29
CA VAL A 14 -7.86 3.32 -6.10
C VAL A 14 -6.79 3.43 -5.02
N SER A 15 -6.06 4.54 -5.00
CA SER A 15 -5.07 4.80 -3.96
C SER A 15 -5.71 4.95 -2.58
N LEU A 16 -6.80 5.71 -2.47
CA LEU A 16 -7.58 5.86 -1.23
C LEU A 16 -7.94 4.50 -0.62
N PHE A 17 -8.57 3.62 -1.40
CA PHE A 17 -8.98 2.30 -0.91
C PHE A 17 -7.80 1.41 -0.57
N THR A 18 -6.76 1.41 -1.42
CA THR A 18 -5.56 0.59 -1.15
C THR A 18 -4.79 1.10 0.05
N ASP A 19 -4.68 2.42 0.22
CA ASP A 19 -4.00 3.00 1.38
C ASP A 19 -4.84 2.80 2.65
N THR A 20 -6.18 2.92 2.59
CA THR A 20 -7.06 2.51 3.70
C THR A 20 -6.77 1.07 4.12
N ALA A 21 -6.73 0.14 3.18
CA ALA A 21 -6.46 -1.27 3.43
C ALA A 21 -5.06 -1.53 4.01
N SER A 22 -4.04 -0.87 3.49
CA SER A 22 -2.65 -1.05 3.92
C SER A 22 -2.37 -0.38 5.26
N GLU A 23 -2.89 0.82 5.47
CA GLU A 23 -2.74 1.58 6.71
C GLU A 23 -3.60 1.01 7.85
N MET A 24 -4.70 0.29 7.54
CA MET A 24 -5.44 -0.52 8.51
C MET A 24 -4.54 -1.55 9.19
N LEU A 25 -3.63 -2.17 8.45
CA LEU A 25 -2.76 -3.21 8.95
C LEU A 25 -1.47 -2.67 9.60
N TYR A 26 -1.06 -1.47 9.23
CA TYR A 26 0.22 -0.91 9.65
C TYR A 26 0.41 -0.86 11.18
N PRO A 27 -0.50 -0.26 11.97
CA PRO A 27 -0.36 -0.22 13.43
C PRO A 27 -0.63 -1.58 14.11
N VAL A 28 -1.36 -2.46 13.43
CA VAL A 28 -1.75 -3.78 13.97
C VAL A 28 -0.64 -4.82 13.79
N MET A 29 0.17 -4.66 12.74
CA MET A 29 1.18 -5.66 12.38
C MET A 29 2.20 -5.94 13.50
N PRO A 30 2.81 -4.95 14.17
CA PRO A 30 3.73 -5.23 15.27
C PRO A 30 3.07 -6.00 16.42
N VAL A 31 1.84 -5.63 16.80
CA VAL A 31 1.07 -6.30 17.87
C VAL A 31 0.72 -7.74 17.49
N PHE A 32 0.30 -7.95 16.24
CA PHE A 32 0.05 -9.30 15.73
C PHE A 32 1.32 -10.16 15.74
N LEU A 33 2.45 -9.63 15.25
CA LEU A 33 3.72 -10.36 15.21
C LEU A 33 4.21 -10.72 16.62
N GLU A 34 4.09 -9.81 17.57
CA GLU A 34 4.41 -10.06 18.97
C GLU A 34 3.52 -11.18 19.55
N SER A 35 2.21 -11.15 19.25
CA SER A 35 1.24 -12.16 19.72
C SER A 35 1.53 -13.59 19.24
N ILE A 36 2.24 -13.74 18.11
CA ILE A 36 2.66 -15.03 17.57
C ILE A 36 4.13 -15.37 17.88
N GLY A 37 4.77 -14.61 18.79
CA GLY A 37 6.09 -14.92 19.35
C GLY A 37 7.28 -14.28 18.65
N PHE A 38 7.08 -13.25 17.82
CA PHE A 38 8.20 -12.49 17.27
C PHE A 38 8.82 -11.57 18.34
N SER A 39 10.15 -11.55 18.41
CA SER A 39 10.83 -10.54 19.20
C SER A 39 10.77 -9.16 18.56
N VAL A 40 10.85 -8.10 19.37
CA VAL A 40 10.87 -6.71 18.90
C VAL A 40 11.98 -6.47 17.86
N ILE A 41 13.14 -7.10 18.05
CA ILE A 41 14.27 -7.01 17.12
C ILE A 41 13.89 -7.63 15.77
N LEU A 42 13.27 -8.80 15.77
CA LEU A 42 12.84 -9.49 14.54
C LEU A 42 11.77 -8.69 13.79
N ILE A 43 10.84 -8.07 14.52
CA ILE A 43 9.83 -7.17 13.95
C ILE A 43 10.50 -5.96 13.28
N GLY A 44 11.46 -5.33 13.96
CA GLY A 44 12.22 -4.21 13.40
C GLY A 44 12.99 -4.57 12.13
N ILE A 45 13.65 -5.73 12.11
CA ILE A 45 14.36 -6.23 10.92
C ILE A 45 13.37 -6.49 9.77
N LEU A 46 12.25 -7.14 10.04
CA LEU A 46 11.22 -7.44 9.06
C LEU A 46 10.66 -6.17 8.43
N GLU A 47 10.22 -5.22 9.23
CA GLU A 47 9.67 -3.96 8.72
C GLU A 47 10.75 -3.12 8.02
N GLY A 48 11.97 -3.10 8.52
CA GLY A 48 13.09 -2.40 7.89
C GLY A 48 13.41 -2.93 6.49
N ILE A 49 13.51 -4.25 6.32
CA ILE A 49 13.73 -4.88 5.01
C ILE A 49 12.52 -4.64 4.08
N ALA A 50 11.31 -4.75 4.61
CA ALA A 50 10.10 -4.51 3.84
C ALA A 50 10.05 -3.07 3.31
N GLU A 51 10.32 -2.06 4.14
CA GLU A 51 10.36 -0.65 3.69
C GLU A 51 11.53 -0.37 2.73
N ALA A 52 12.71 -0.93 2.97
CA ALA A 52 13.83 -0.82 2.04
C ALA A 52 13.48 -1.41 0.67
N THR A 53 12.77 -2.54 0.62
CA THR A 53 12.26 -3.15 -0.62
C THR A 53 11.35 -2.17 -1.37
N ALA A 54 10.40 -1.54 -0.68
CA ALA A 54 9.50 -0.55 -1.32
C ALA A 54 10.28 0.63 -1.90
N GLY A 55 11.26 1.17 -1.16
CA GLY A 55 12.09 2.29 -1.59
C GLY A 55 12.94 1.97 -2.82
N LEU A 56 13.65 0.85 -2.81
CA LEU A 56 14.49 0.40 -3.92
C LEU A 56 13.65 0.07 -5.17
N CYS A 57 12.53 -0.63 -4.98
CA CYS A 57 11.64 -1.00 -6.05
C CYS A 57 10.98 0.23 -6.70
N LYS A 58 10.64 1.26 -5.93
CA LYS A 58 10.08 2.51 -6.47
C LYS A 58 11.02 3.14 -7.51
N GLY A 59 12.30 3.24 -7.22
CA GLY A 59 13.29 3.81 -8.15
C GLY A 59 13.50 2.94 -9.38
N TYR A 60 13.70 1.65 -9.19
CA TYR A 60 13.96 0.70 -10.27
C TYR A 60 12.77 0.56 -11.23
N PHE A 61 11.59 0.26 -10.71
CA PHE A 61 10.38 0.09 -11.54
C PHE A 61 9.82 1.39 -12.07
N GLY A 62 10.04 2.52 -11.39
CA GLY A 62 9.76 3.84 -11.95
C GLY A 62 10.52 4.06 -13.26
N LYS A 63 11.85 3.86 -13.25
CA LYS A 63 12.69 3.96 -14.44
C LYS A 63 12.29 2.94 -15.52
N LEU A 64 11.97 1.71 -15.14
CA LEU A 64 11.54 0.67 -16.10
C LEU A 64 10.20 1.03 -16.76
N SER A 65 9.27 1.58 -16.00
CA SER A 65 7.99 2.09 -16.49
C SER A 65 8.17 3.25 -17.47
N ASP A 66 9.10 4.18 -17.18
CA ASP A 66 9.44 5.27 -18.08
C ASP A 66 10.02 4.77 -19.40
N ASN A 67 10.99 3.85 -19.33
CA ASN A 67 11.63 3.27 -20.51
C ASN A 67 10.66 2.46 -21.39
N SER A 68 9.68 1.79 -20.78
CA SER A 68 8.69 0.98 -21.52
C SER A 68 7.56 1.82 -22.14
N GLY A 69 7.37 3.06 -21.70
CA GLY A 69 6.23 3.90 -22.05
C GLY A 69 4.86 3.37 -21.62
N LYS A 70 4.83 2.26 -20.87
CA LYS A 70 3.60 1.59 -20.42
C LYS A 70 3.49 1.68 -18.89
N ARG A 71 2.71 2.64 -18.38
CA ARG A 71 2.57 2.84 -16.93
C ARG A 71 1.50 1.96 -16.29
N ALA A 72 0.37 1.75 -17.00
CA ALA A 72 -0.77 1.02 -16.46
C ALA A 72 -0.47 -0.42 -15.99
N PRO A 73 0.31 -1.25 -16.70
CA PRO A 73 0.63 -2.60 -16.23
C PRO A 73 1.39 -2.61 -14.90
N PHE A 74 2.35 -1.68 -14.69
CA PHE A 74 3.08 -1.58 -13.43
C PHE A 74 2.18 -1.19 -12.28
N ILE A 75 1.25 -0.26 -12.52
CA ILE A 75 0.26 0.18 -11.53
C ILE A 75 -0.66 -0.98 -11.17
N GLN A 76 -1.21 -1.69 -12.15
CA GLN A 76 -2.11 -2.82 -11.94
C GLN A 76 -1.43 -3.96 -11.19
N LEU A 77 -0.23 -4.38 -11.63
CA LEU A 77 0.54 -5.41 -10.93
C LEU A 77 0.87 -5.01 -9.49
N GLY A 78 1.25 -3.75 -9.27
CA GLY A 78 1.56 -3.26 -7.93
C GLY A 78 0.36 -3.31 -6.99
N TYR A 79 -0.83 -2.89 -7.46
CA TYR A 79 -2.06 -2.99 -6.67
C TYR A 79 -2.48 -4.44 -6.45
N SER A 80 -2.38 -5.30 -7.47
CA SER A 80 -2.71 -6.74 -7.35
C SER A 80 -1.80 -7.44 -6.33
N LEU A 81 -0.50 -7.20 -6.35
CA LEU A 81 0.44 -7.76 -5.38
C LEU A 81 0.11 -7.30 -3.94
N SER A 82 -0.17 -6.01 -3.75
CA SER A 82 -0.58 -5.50 -2.44
C SER A 82 -1.91 -6.08 -1.99
N ALA A 83 -2.88 -6.31 -2.88
CA ALA A 83 -4.14 -6.93 -2.53
C ALA A 83 -3.96 -8.39 -2.11
N ILE A 84 -3.26 -9.20 -2.92
CA ILE A 84 -3.04 -10.62 -2.69
C ILE A 84 -2.21 -10.87 -1.42
N SER A 85 -1.27 -10.00 -1.07
CA SER A 85 -0.44 -10.15 0.12
C SER A 85 -1.24 -10.20 1.42
N LYS A 86 -2.39 -9.54 1.49
CA LYS A 86 -3.23 -9.46 2.70
C LYS A 86 -3.84 -10.82 3.09
N PRO A 87 -4.57 -11.52 2.20
CA PRO A 87 -5.04 -12.86 2.52
C PRO A 87 -3.89 -13.87 2.71
N MET A 88 -2.73 -13.67 2.06
CA MET A 88 -1.57 -14.53 2.31
C MET A 88 -1.16 -14.55 3.78
N MET A 89 -1.27 -13.43 4.51
CA MET A 89 -0.94 -13.35 5.94
C MET A 89 -1.89 -14.18 6.82
N THR A 90 -3.04 -14.61 6.29
CA THR A 90 -4.00 -15.44 7.04
C THR A 90 -3.72 -16.94 6.96
N PHE A 91 -2.99 -17.40 5.93
CA PHE A 91 -2.78 -18.82 5.69
C PHE A 91 -1.85 -19.47 6.71
N PHE A 92 -0.72 -18.81 7.00
CA PHE A 92 0.28 -19.35 7.91
C PHE A 92 0.83 -18.23 8.82
N VAL A 93 1.03 -18.56 10.09
CA VAL A 93 1.65 -17.67 11.09
C VAL A 93 3.16 -17.93 11.26
N TRP A 94 3.76 -18.62 10.30
CA TRP A 94 5.18 -18.93 10.32
C TRP A 94 6.03 -17.70 9.97
N PRO A 95 7.13 -17.41 10.68
CA PRO A 95 7.95 -16.21 10.49
C PRO A 95 8.36 -15.95 9.04
N ALA A 96 8.92 -16.97 8.38
CA ALA A 96 9.37 -16.83 6.99
C ALA A 96 8.22 -16.53 6.01
N TRP A 97 7.01 -17.08 6.29
CA TRP A 97 5.84 -16.83 5.47
C TRP A 97 5.31 -15.39 5.63
N ILE A 98 5.22 -14.91 6.87
CA ILE A 98 4.81 -13.53 7.14
C ILE A 98 5.81 -12.54 6.52
N PHE A 99 7.13 -12.83 6.65
CA PHE A 99 8.17 -12.05 6.00
C PHE A 99 7.98 -12.00 4.49
N PHE A 100 7.70 -13.14 3.85
CA PHE A 100 7.45 -13.22 2.41
C PHE A 100 6.21 -12.41 2.01
N ALA A 101 5.06 -12.61 2.69
CA ALA A 101 3.83 -11.89 2.41
C ALA A 101 3.99 -10.37 2.58
N ARG A 102 4.71 -9.94 3.61
CA ARG A 102 5.03 -8.53 3.87
C ARG A 102 5.92 -7.94 2.78
N THR A 103 6.93 -8.70 2.35
CA THR A 103 7.82 -8.29 1.25
C THR A 103 7.05 -8.15 -0.06
N VAL A 104 6.12 -9.05 -0.37
CA VAL A 104 5.23 -8.97 -1.55
C VAL A 104 4.36 -7.71 -1.50
N ASP A 105 3.79 -7.37 -0.34
CA ASP A 105 3.03 -6.11 -0.17
C ASP A 105 3.88 -4.88 -0.49
N ARG A 106 5.08 -4.82 0.09
CA ARG A 106 6.00 -3.68 -0.09
C ARG A 106 6.57 -3.59 -1.51
N LEU A 107 6.84 -4.73 -2.13
CA LEU A 107 7.20 -4.79 -3.54
C LEU A 107 6.07 -4.23 -4.42
N GLY A 108 4.82 -4.60 -4.15
CA GLY A 108 3.65 -4.04 -4.82
C GLY A 108 3.56 -2.52 -4.66
N LYS A 109 3.79 -2.01 -3.45
CA LYS A 109 3.82 -0.57 -3.16
C LYS A 109 4.93 0.13 -3.96
N GLY A 110 6.15 -0.43 -4.00
CA GLY A 110 7.26 0.11 -4.77
C GLY A 110 6.98 0.12 -6.27
N LEU A 111 6.44 -0.97 -6.80
CA LEU A 111 6.10 -1.14 -8.22
C LEU A 111 5.11 -0.08 -8.70
N ARG A 112 4.01 0.14 -7.97
CA ARG A 112 2.96 1.06 -8.38
C ARG A 112 3.31 2.53 -8.20
N THR A 113 4.06 2.88 -7.14
CA THR A 113 4.22 4.28 -6.74
C THR A 113 4.94 5.10 -7.81
N GLY A 114 6.07 4.61 -8.36
CA GLY A 114 6.80 5.33 -9.40
C GLY A 114 5.99 5.53 -10.67
N ALA A 115 5.37 4.46 -11.18
CA ALA A 115 4.55 4.50 -12.38
C ALA A 115 3.28 5.36 -12.21
N ARG A 116 2.65 5.35 -11.03
CA ARG A 116 1.49 6.15 -10.68
C ARG A 116 1.85 7.65 -10.64
N ASP A 117 2.92 8.00 -9.93
CA ASP A 117 3.36 9.39 -9.81
C ASP A 117 3.72 9.97 -11.20
N ALA A 118 4.33 9.16 -12.07
CA ALA A 118 4.61 9.54 -13.44
C ALA A 118 3.31 9.73 -14.27
N MET A 119 2.32 8.82 -14.15
CA MET A 119 1.04 8.97 -14.83
C MET A 119 0.27 10.22 -14.38
N LEU A 120 0.30 10.54 -13.08
CA LEU A 120 -0.27 11.79 -12.55
C LEU A 120 0.44 13.03 -13.13
N SER A 121 1.76 12.95 -13.32
CA SER A 121 2.55 14.03 -13.92
C SER A 121 2.20 14.22 -15.40
N ASP A 122 1.94 13.12 -16.15
CA ASP A 122 1.55 13.20 -17.56
C ASP A 122 0.16 13.84 -17.75
N GLU A 123 -0.74 13.68 -16.79
CA GLU A 123 -2.09 14.29 -16.77
C GLU A 123 -2.07 15.77 -16.35
N ALA A 124 -0.94 16.29 -15.86
CA ALA A 124 -0.82 17.63 -15.31
C ALA A 124 -0.02 18.55 -16.21
N THR A 125 -0.43 19.81 -16.29
CA THR A 125 0.38 20.89 -16.85
C THR A 125 1.24 21.54 -15.75
N PRO A 126 2.30 22.31 -16.07
CA PRO A 126 3.08 23.03 -15.07
C PRO A 126 2.23 23.87 -14.10
N GLN A 127 1.11 24.45 -14.61
CA GLN A 127 0.20 25.30 -13.84
C GLN A 127 -0.78 24.48 -12.95
N THR A 128 -1.06 23.23 -13.32
CA THR A 128 -2.04 22.38 -12.61
C THR A 128 -1.38 21.29 -11.77
N LYS A 129 -0.07 21.10 -11.87
CA LYS A 129 0.69 20.04 -11.20
C LYS A 129 0.44 20.02 -9.69
N GLY A 130 0.51 21.16 -9.03
CA GLY A 130 0.24 21.26 -7.59
C GLY A 130 -1.18 20.83 -7.21
N LYS A 131 -2.18 21.17 -8.04
CA LYS A 131 -3.59 20.77 -7.78
C LYS A 131 -3.81 19.26 -7.98
N VAL A 132 -3.22 18.67 -9.03
CA VAL A 132 -3.33 17.23 -9.32
C VAL A 132 -2.67 16.42 -8.22
N PHE A 133 -1.43 16.73 -7.87
CA PHE A 133 -0.73 16.00 -6.81
C PHE A 133 -1.32 16.28 -5.43
N GLY A 134 -1.76 17.51 -5.15
CA GLY A 134 -2.43 17.86 -3.91
C GLY A 134 -3.73 17.08 -3.71
N PHE A 135 -4.56 16.98 -4.77
CA PHE A 135 -5.79 16.18 -4.75
C PHE A 135 -5.49 14.71 -4.50
N HIS A 136 -4.54 14.13 -5.25
CA HIS A 136 -4.16 12.74 -5.06
C HIS A 136 -3.62 12.48 -3.65
N ARG A 137 -2.72 13.34 -3.15
CA ARG A 137 -2.14 13.21 -1.82
C ARG A 137 -3.17 13.36 -0.69
N SER A 138 -4.19 14.21 -0.88
CA SER A 138 -5.28 14.32 0.09
C SER A 138 -6.08 13.02 0.20
N MET A 139 -6.30 12.31 -0.92
CA MET A 139 -6.96 11.00 -0.91
C MET A 139 -6.08 9.94 -0.23
N ASP A 140 -4.76 9.89 -0.50
CA ASP A 140 -3.82 9.02 0.20
C ASP A 140 -3.86 9.27 1.72
N THR A 141 -3.77 10.53 2.15
CA THR A 141 -3.82 10.92 3.57
C THR A 141 -5.16 10.57 4.20
N PHE A 142 -6.26 10.75 3.47
CA PHE A 142 -7.58 10.37 3.97
C PHE A 142 -7.69 8.85 4.18
N GLY A 143 -7.14 8.05 3.26
CA GLY A 143 -6.99 6.60 3.44
C GLY A 143 -6.15 6.23 4.67
N ALA A 144 -5.04 6.96 4.89
CA ALA A 144 -4.17 6.77 6.04
C ALA A 144 -4.83 7.10 7.39
N VAL A 145 -5.87 7.92 7.41
CA VAL A 145 -6.70 8.17 8.60
C VAL A 145 -7.78 7.12 8.77
N LEU A 146 -8.46 6.78 7.67
CA LEU A 146 -9.57 5.82 7.70
C LEU A 146 -9.11 4.40 8.07
N GLY A 147 -7.97 3.97 7.55
CA GLY A 147 -7.44 2.62 7.78
C GLY A 147 -7.23 2.30 9.26
N PRO A 148 -6.33 3.00 9.96
CA PRO A 148 -6.10 2.79 11.40
C PRO A 148 -7.36 2.96 12.24
N THR A 149 -8.22 3.93 11.91
CA THR A 149 -9.50 4.14 12.60
C THR A 149 -10.41 2.93 12.47
N ALA A 150 -10.54 2.39 11.25
CA ALA A 150 -11.34 1.19 11.01
C ALA A 150 -10.77 -0.04 11.74
N ALA A 151 -9.44 -0.21 11.75
CA ALA A 151 -8.79 -1.27 12.49
C ALA A 151 -9.04 -1.18 14.00
N LEU A 152 -8.92 0.02 14.55
CA LEU A 152 -9.14 0.27 15.98
C LEU A 152 -10.60 -0.03 16.37
N VAL A 153 -11.56 0.46 15.61
CA VAL A 153 -12.99 0.19 15.83
C VAL A 153 -13.27 -1.31 15.72
N PHE A 154 -12.74 -1.98 14.69
CA PHE A 154 -12.93 -3.42 14.52
C PHE A 154 -12.39 -4.22 15.70
N LEU A 155 -11.13 -3.96 16.09
CA LEU A 155 -10.48 -4.68 17.20
C LEU A 155 -11.06 -4.33 18.58
N TYR A 156 -11.71 -3.18 18.73
CA TYR A 156 -12.47 -2.84 19.93
C TYR A 156 -13.66 -3.81 20.14
N PHE A 157 -14.38 -4.15 19.07
CA PHE A 157 -15.51 -5.09 19.12
C PHE A 157 -15.09 -6.57 18.99
N ARG A 158 -13.95 -6.84 18.35
CA ARG A 158 -13.40 -8.17 18.08
C ARG A 158 -11.92 -8.24 18.46
N PRO A 159 -11.58 -8.28 19.76
CA PRO A 159 -10.19 -8.35 20.21
C PRO A 159 -9.47 -9.57 19.66
N ASN A 160 -8.24 -9.39 19.19
CA ASN A 160 -7.35 -10.44 18.67
C ASN A 160 -7.84 -11.16 17.39
N ASP A 161 -8.89 -10.70 16.73
CA ASP A 161 -9.36 -11.29 15.47
C ASP A 161 -8.60 -10.69 14.26
N TYR A 162 -7.29 -10.87 14.27
CA TYR A 162 -6.40 -10.35 13.22
C TYR A 162 -6.67 -10.98 11.85
N LYS A 163 -7.06 -12.27 11.81
CA LYS A 163 -7.34 -12.98 10.55
C LYS A 163 -8.51 -12.34 9.79
N THR A 164 -9.60 -12.06 10.49
CA THR A 164 -10.75 -11.37 9.88
C THR A 164 -10.36 -9.95 9.43
N LEU A 165 -9.54 -9.24 10.20
CA LEU A 165 -9.06 -7.91 9.82
C LEU A 165 -8.23 -7.96 8.51
N PHE A 166 -7.35 -8.95 8.35
CA PHE A 166 -6.57 -9.13 7.12
C PHE A 166 -7.46 -9.43 5.91
N LEU A 167 -8.53 -10.19 6.10
CA LEU A 167 -9.51 -10.46 5.04
C LEU A 167 -10.34 -9.22 4.69
N ILE A 168 -10.73 -8.42 5.68
CA ILE A 168 -11.40 -7.13 5.44
C ILE A 168 -10.50 -6.19 4.65
N ALA A 169 -9.22 -6.13 4.98
CA ALA A 169 -8.25 -5.31 4.27
C ALA A 169 -7.98 -5.79 2.82
N PHE A 170 -8.37 -6.99 2.46
CA PHE A 170 -8.30 -7.50 1.09
C PHE A 170 -9.45 -6.98 0.21
N LEU A 171 -10.66 -6.79 0.79
CA LEU A 171 -11.87 -6.34 0.09
C LEU A 171 -11.80 -4.86 -0.29
#